data_38fa0ccb1a805dedff2cde691b314200
#
_entry.id   38fa0ccb1a805dedff2cde691b314200
#
_cell.length_a   1.000
_cell.length_b   1.000
_cell.length_c   1.000
_cell.angle_alpha   90.00
_cell.angle_beta   90.00
_cell.angle_gamma   90.00
#
_symmetry.space_group_name_H-M   'P 1'
#
loop_
_entity.id
_entity.type
_entity.pdbx_description
1 polymer ?
#
loop_
_entity_poly.entity_id
_entity_poly.type
_entity_poly.pdbx_seq_one_letter_code
_entity_poly.pdbx_strand_id
1 'polypeptide(L)'
;NSQIIVNGSRTIWGQQHDPYTFESVPGRSFERECRTPNESVGIVALLLNWEDRTPEIINATWGAVDWYERNVVLDYWFNKSNNGTIEYREGEFLWYRYYNLTNDDYFFANRDSIKVYTIDELEISLKAGYRWAGSWGEALIKESSKISKDQRF
;
A
#
# COMPACT_ATOMS: atom_id res chain seq x y z
N ASN A 1 16.92 -2.19 -1.17
CA ASN A 1 17.20 -0.76 -1.48
C ASN A 1 16.05 -0.05 -2.20
N SER A 2 15.05 -0.79 -2.69
CA SER A 2 13.89 -0.22 -3.42
C SER A 2 12.77 0.32 -2.52
N GLN A 3 12.89 0.18 -1.19
CA GLN A 3 11.89 0.73 -0.27
C GLN A 3 11.84 2.26 -0.37
N ILE A 4 10.65 2.81 -0.52
CA ILE A 4 10.45 4.25 -0.75
C ILE A 4 10.53 4.99 0.58
N ILE A 5 11.28 6.08 0.57
CA ILE A 5 11.46 6.96 1.73
C ILE A 5 10.71 8.26 1.47
N VAL A 6 9.88 8.68 2.42
CA VAL A 6 9.13 9.92 2.38
C VAL A 6 9.43 10.73 3.64
N ASN A 7 9.88 11.97 3.47
CA ASN A 7 10.27 12.86 4.57
C ASN A 7 11.22 12.21 5.59
N GLY A 8 12.19 11.43 5.09
CA GLY A 8 13.17 10.73 5.90
C GLY A 8 12.69 9.43 6.56
N SER A 9 11.42 9.07 6.41
CA SER A 9 10.84 7.85 6.97
C SER A 9 10.71 6.77 5.91
N ARG A 10 11.11 5.53 6.26
CA ARG A 10 10.85 4.36 5.43
C ARG A 10 9.36 4.09 5.36
N THR A 11 8.88 3.75 4.16
CA THR A 11 7.47 3.44 3.92
C THR A 11 7.33 2.05 3.28
N ILE A 12 6.52 1.92 2.26
CA ILE A 12 6.31 0.69 1.51
C ILE A 12 6.96 0.76 0.12
N TRP A 13 6.77 -0.26 -0.68
CA TRP A 13 7.37 -0.39 -2.01
C TRP A 13 6.39 0.00 -3.12
N GLY A 14 6.93 0.25 -4.30
CA GLY A 14 6.15 0.38 -5.52
C GLY A 14 5.63 -0.96 -6.04
N GLN A 15 4.69 -0.92 -6.98
CA GLN A 15 4.21 -2.12 -7.66
C GLN A 15 5.30 -2.73 -8.54
N GLN A 16 6.09 -1.89 -9.17
CA GLN A 16 7.21 -2.28 -10.02
C GLN A 16 8.37 -1.32 -9.78
N HIS A 17 9.59 -1.85 -9.89
CA HIS A 17 10.81 -1.10 -9.73
C HIS A 17 11.75 -1.35 -10.91
N ASP A 18 12.44 -0.31 -11.33
CA ASP A 18 13.55 -0.44 -12.28
C ASP A 18 14.66 -1.29 -11.66
N PRO A 19 15.16 -2.31 -12.35
CA PRO A 19 16.15 -3.23 -11.79
C PRO A 19 17.53 -2.61 -11.55
N TYR A 20 17.82 -1.45 -12.13
CA TYR A 20 19.09 -0.76 -12.02
C TYR A 20 19.04 0.43 -11.07
N THR A 21 17.99 1.25 -11.14
CA THR A 21 17.85 2.44 -10.29
C THR A 21 17.08 2.15 -9.00
N PHE A 22 16.32 1.06 -8.94
CA PHE A 22 15.39 0.70 -7.86
C PHE A 22 14.24 1.70 -7.64
N GLU A 23 14.06 2.64 -8.54
CA GLU A 23 12.95 3.59 -8.50
C GLU A 23 11.63 2.92 -8.88
N SER A 24 10.52 3.39 -8.31
CA SER A 24 9.19 2.94 -8.72
C SER A 24 8.89 3.43 -10.13
N VAL A 25 8.46 2.51 -11.00
CA VAL A 25 8.15 2.79 -12.40
C VAL A 25 6.71 2.38 -12.73
N PRO A 26 6.09 2.99 -13.77
CA PRO A 26 4.75 2.62 -14.18
C PRO A 26 4.72 1.25 -14.85
N GLY A 27 3.60 0.55 -14.74
CA GLY A 27 3.28 -0.64 -15.50
C GLY A 27 2.34 -0.35 -16.67
N ARG A 28 1.10 -0.86 -16.59
CA ARG A 28 0.05 -0.50 -17.56
C ARG A 28 -0.30 1.00 -17.43
N SER A 29 -0.99 1.57 -18.41
CA SER A 29 -1.29 3.00 -18.46
C SER A 29 -1.96 3.54 -17.18
N PHE A 30 -2.82 2.76 -16.54
CA PHE A 30 -3.48 3.09 -15.27
C PHE A 30 -2.69 2.66 -14.01
N GLU A 31 -1.55 2.01 -14.18
CA GLU A 31 -0.61 1.63 -13.12
C GLU A 31 0.56 2.59 -13.10
N ARG A 32 0.35 3.77 -12.51
CA ARG A 32 1.37 4.80 -12.41
C ARG A 32 2.43 4.44 -11.39
N GLU A 33 3.57 5.10 -11.47
CA GLU A 33 4.59 5.06 -10.42
C GLU A 33 3.93 5.40 -9.07
N CYS A 34 4.15 4.56 -8.06
CA CYS A 34 3.36 4.60 -6.83
C CYS A 34 4.04 3.88 -5.68
N ARG A 35 3.47 4.06 -4.50
CA ARG A 35 3.59 3.11 -3.39
C ARG A 35 2.32 2.27 -3.33
N THR A 36 2.45 0.97 -3.08
CA THR A 36 1.31 0.05 -3.11
C THR A 36 1.31 -0.91 -1.92
N PRO A 37 0.25 -0.90 -1.08
CA PRO A 37 0.13 -1.84 0.03
C PRO A 37 -0.14 -3.28 -0.42
N ASN A 38 -0.80 -3.49 -1.55
CA ASN A 38 -1.13 -4.85 -2.00
C ASN A 38 0.12 -5.71 -2.25
N GLU A 39 1.10 -5.19 -2.92
CA GLU A 39 2.34 -5.91 -3.22
C GLU A 39 3.32 -5.86 -2.03
N SER A 40 3.34 -4.78 -1.30
CA SER A 40 4.26 -4.57 -0.17
C SER A 40 3.97 -5.48 1.02
N VAL A 41 2.73 -5.89 1.26
CA VAL A 41 2.39 -6.75 2.41
C VAL A 41 3.14 -8.07 2.39
N GLY A 42 3.34 -8.66 1.20
CA GLY A 42 4.13 -9.89 1.05
C GLY A 42 5.61 -9.71 1.39
N ILE A 43 6.16 -8.54 1.03
CA ILE A 43 7.55 -8.19 1.38
C ILE A 43 7.69 -8.04 2.90
N VAL A 44 6.77 -7.31 3.54
CA VAL A 44 6.80 -7.12 5.00
C VAL A 44 6.64 -8.45 5.73
N ALA A 45 5.74 -9.32 5.28
CA ALA A 45 5.55 -10.66 5.85
C ALA A 45 6.83 -11.50 5.74
N LEU A 46 7.54 -11.43 4.62
CA LEU A 46 8.84 -12.06 4.44
C LEU A 46 9.87 -11.52 5.44
N LEU A 47 9.99 -10.20 5.54
CA LEU A 47 10.97 -9.55 6.41
C LEU A 47 10.69 -9.81 7.90
N LEU A 48 9.42 -9.88 8.31
CA LEU A 48 9.04 -10.24 9.69
C LEU A 48 9.49 -11.65 10.09
N ASN A 49 9.53 -12.57 9.13
CA ASN A 49 9.96 -13.95 9.35
C ASN A 49 11.43 -14.20 8.99
N TRP A 50 12.18 -13.15 8.60
CA TRP A 50 13.59 -13.30 8.24
C TRP A 50 14.44 -13.53 9.47
N GLU A 51 15.28 -14.57 9.44
CA GLU A 51 16.06 -14.98 10.62
C GLU A 51 17.20 -14.01 10.94
N ASP A 52 17.86 -13.49 9.90
CA ASP A 52 18.97 -12.55 10.06
C ASP A 52 18.46 -11.11 10.22
N ARG A 53 18.35 -10.67 11.47
CA ARG A 53 17.79 -9.38 11.88
C ARG A 53 18.85 -8.28 11.93
N THR A 54 19.36 -7.89 10.75
CA THR A 54 20.22 -6.70 10.69
C THR A 54 19.42 -5.42 10.98
N PRO A 55 20.08 -4.33 11.45
CA PRO A 55 19.41 -3.05 11.66
C PRO A 55 18.64 -2.54 10.43
N GLU A 56 19.16 -2.81 9.22
CA GLU A 56 18.53 -2.43 7.96
C GLU A 56 17.21 -3.17 7.75
N ILE A 57 17.17 -4.48 8.03
CA ILE A 57 15.97 -5.32 7.92
C ILE A 57 14.95 -4.88 8.97
N ILE A 58 15.37 -4.66 10.21
CA ILE A 58 14.51 -4.16 11.29
C ILE A 58 13.88 -2.83 10.89
N ASN A 59 14.68 -1.86 10.47
CA ASN A 59 14.20 -0.53 10.08
C ASN A 59 13.28 -0.59 8.86
N ALA A 60 13.59 -1.45 7.88
CA ALA A 60 12.75 -1.63 6.71
C ALA A 60 11.38 -2.21 7.08
N THR A 61 11.38 -3.23 7.92
CA THR A 61 10.17 -3.92 8.39
C THR A 61 9.25 -2.98 9.16
N TRP A 62 9.78 -2.34 10.21
CA TRP A 62 8.97 -1.50 11.08
C TRP A 62 8.59 -0.17 10.45
N GLY A 63 9.40 0.39 9.57
CA GLY A 63 9.00 1.55 8.79
C GLY A 63 7.79 1.26 7.88
N ALA A 64 7.73 0.06 7.30
CA ALA A 64 6.57 -0.36 6.53
C ALA A 64 5.34 -0.64 7.42
N VAL A 65 5.50 -1.34 8.55
CA VAL A 65 4.41 -1.58 9.51
C VAL A 65 3.81 -0.26 10.00
N ASP A 66 4.64 0.69 10.41
CA ASP A 66 4.19 2.01 10.85
C ASP A 66 3.44 2.75 9.74
N TRP A 67 3.85 2.57 8.48
CA TRP A 67 3.13 3.14 7.34
C TRP A 67 1.71 2.52 7.22
N TYR A 68 1.58 1.19 7.33
CA TYR A 68 0.28 0.51 7.30
C TYR A 68 -0.62 0.98 8.45
N GLU A 69 -0.08 1.11 9.67
CA GLU A 69 -0.82 1.57 10.85
C GLU A 69 -1.36 3.01 10.68
N ARG A 70 -0.56 3.91 10.05
CA ARG A 70 -0.96 5.31 9.86
C ARG A 70 -1.93 5.53 8.72
N ASN A 71 -1.92 4.66 7.71
CA ASN A 71 -2.67 4.86 6.47
C ASN A 71 -3.91 3.94 6.35
N VAL A 72 -4.28 3.26 7.43
CA VAL A 72 -5.50 2.46 7.44
C VAL A 72 -6.72 3.37 7.48
N VAL A 73 -7.70 3.07 6.65
CA VAL A 73 -9.06 3.64 6.73
C VAL A 73 -9.93 2.60 7.43
N LEU A 74 -10.47 2.96 8.59
CA LEU A 74 -11.29 2.07 9.40
C LEU A 74 -12.76 2.19 9.01
N ASP A 75 -13.49 1.08 9.17
CA ASP A 75 -14.93 0.97 8.94
C ASP A 75 -15.36 1.20 7.48
N TYR A 76 -14.47 0.92 6.53
CA TYR A 76 -14.78 0.95 5.11
C TYR A 76 -14.24 -0.29 4.40
N TRP A 77 -14.95 -0.73 3.35
CA TRP A 77 -14.54 -1.83 2.51
C TRP A 77 -14.76 -1.54 1.02
N PHE A 78 -14.03 -2.26 0.18
CA PHE A 78 -14.15 -2.14 -1.28
C PHE A 78 -15.10 -3.21 -1.80
N ASN A 79 -16.30 -2.79 -2.25
CA ASN A 79 -17.30 -3.67 -2.83
C ASN A 79 -17.11 -3.78 -4.34
N LYS A 80 -16.28 -4.73 -4.77
CA LYS A 80 -16.06 -4.98 -6.20
C LYS A 80 -17.33 -5.40 -6.93
N SER A 81 -18.22 -6.14 -6.27
CA SER A 81 -19.47 -6.62 -6.85
C SER A 81 -20.50 -5.51 -7.06
N ASN A 82 -20.36 -4.38 -6.36
CA ASN A 82 -21.17 -3.19 -6.55
C ASN A 82 -20.40 -2.14 -7.37
N ASN A 83 -19.98 -2.50 -8.57
CA ASN A 83 -19.26 -1.64 -9.51
C ASN A 83 -17.99 -0.96 -8.92
N GLY A 84 -17.35 -1.57 -7.93
CA GLY A 84 -16.15 -1.02 -7.32
C GLY A 84 -16.41 0.21 -6.46
N THR A 85 -17.41 0.16 -5.59
CA THR A 85 -17.72 1.22 -4.61
C THR A 85 -16.93 1.04 -3.31
N ILE A 86 -16.72 2.14 -2.59
CA ILE A 86 -16.19 2.13 -1.22
C ILE A 86 -17.37 2.43 -0.30
N GLU A 87 -17.68 1.49 0.58
CA GLU A 87 -18.88 1.48 1.41
C GLU A 87 -18.51 1.39 2.89
N TYR A 88 -19.33 2.01 3.74
CA TYR A 88 -19.19 1.89 5.19
C TYR A 88 -19.53 0.48 5.64
N ARG A 89 -18.65 -0.11 6.45
CA ARG A 89 -18.87 -1.41 7.09
C ARG A 89 -18.02 -1.48 8.36
N GLU A 90 -18.68 -1.42 9.49
CA GLU A 90 -18.03 -1.42 10.81
C GLU A 90 -17.06 -2.60 10.98
N GLY A 91 -15.88 -2.31 11.52
CA GLY A 91 -14.83 -3.29 11.81
C GLY A 91 -13.93 -3.66 10.63
N GLU A 92 -14.18 -3.12 9.45
CA GLU A 92 -13.32 -3.38 8.28
C GLU A 92 -12.09 -2.46 8.26
N PHE A 93 -11.04 -2.96 7.60
CA PHE A 93 -9.79 -2.25 7.38
C PHE A 93 -9.61 -2.06 5.88
N LEU A 94 -9.28 -0.84 5.46
CA LEU A 94 -9.11 -0.55 4.05
C LEU A 94 -7.84 0.26 3.81
N TRP A 95 -7.14 -0.07 2.74
CA TRP A 95 -6.11 0.74 2.11
C TRP A 95 -6.47 0.90 0.64
N TYR A 96 -6.14 2.09 0.09
CA TYR A 96 -6.22 2.31 -1.36
C TYR A 96 -5.05 1.61 -2.06
N ARG A 97 -5.19 1.31 -3.33
CA ARG A 97 -4.17 0.56 -4.05
C ARG A 97 -2.91 1.37 -4.31
N TYR A 98 -3.04 2.65 -4.65
CA TYR A 98 -1.94 3.52 -5.03
C TYR A 98 -1.86 4.76 -4.17
N TYR A 99 -0.63 5.07 -3.74
CA TYR A 99 -0.26 6.27 -3.00
C TYR A 99 0.87 7.00 -3.72
N ASN A 100 0.90 8.32 -3.63
CA ASN A 100 1.95 9.13 -4.21
C ASN A 100 3.34 8.77 -3.64
N LEU A 101 4.40 9.05 -4.41
CA LEU A 101 5.78 8.78 -3.99
C LEU A 101 6.29 9.73 -2.92
N THR A 102 5.67 10.91 -2.78
CA THR A 102 6.17 12.02 -1.96
C THR A 102 5.31 12.38 -0.76
N ASN A 103 4.07 11.88 -0.71
CA ASN A 103 3.13 12.10 0.40
C ASN A 103 2.18 10.91 0.54
N ASP A 104 1.39 10.86 1.61
CA ASP A 104 0.48 9.75 1.87
C ASP A 104 -0.91 9.93 1.22
N ASP A 105 -1.04 10.81 0.22
CA ASP A 105 -2.27 10.91 -0.57
C ASP A 105 -2.40 9.71 -1.53
N TYR A 106 -3.58 9.11 -1.54
CA TYR A 106 -3.91 8.07 -2.51
C TYR A 106 -4.39 8.66 -3.84
N PHE A 107 -4.33 7.87 -4.88
CA PHE A 107 -4.86 8.22 -6.19
C PHE A 107 -5.39 7.00 -6.94
N PHE A 108 -6.13 7.28 -8.00
CA PHE A 108 -6.53 6.33 -9.03
C PHE A 108 -5.98 6.83 -10.37
N ALA A 109 -6.00 6.01 -11.41
CA ALA A 109 -5.64 6.47 -12.75
C ALA A 109 -6.46 5.77 -13.83
N ASN A 110 -6.81 6.50 -14.86
CA ASN A 110 -7.49 6.02 -16.04
C ASN A 110 -6.52 5.48 -17.11
N ARG A 111 -7.03 4.89 -18.18
CA ARG A 111 -6.20 4.33 -19.26
C ARG A 111 -5.40 5.37 -20.05
N ASP A 112 -5.79 6.64 -19.98
CA ASP A 112 -5.03 7.77 -20.50
C ASP A 112 -3.84 8.19 -19.62
N SER A 113 -3.59 7.44 -18.54
CA SER A 113 -2.54 7.71 -17.55
C SER A 113 -2.76 8.95 -16.68
N ILE A 114 -3.94 9.54 -16.71
CA ILE A 114 -4.29 10.69 -15.88
C ILE A 114 -4.68 10.21 -14.48
N LYS A 115 -4.04 10.77 -13.47
CA LYS A 115 -4.39 10.54 -12.06
C LYS A 115 -5.72 11.24 -11.74
N VAL A 116 -6.57 10.54 -10.99
CA VAL A 116 -7.81 11.06 -10.42
C VAL A 116 -7.85 10.73 -8.93
N TYR A 117 -8.63 11.47 -8.16
CA TYR A 117 -8.56 11.41 -6.70
C TYR A 117 -9.85 10.91 -6.04
N THR A 118 -10.88 10.68 -6.83
CA THR A 118 -12.09 9.98 -6.40
C THR A 118 -12.35 8.76 -7.28
N ILE A 119 -12.92 7.72 -6.69
CA ILE A 119 -13.22 6.49 -7.44
C ILE A 119 -14.27 6.72 -8.52
N ASP A 120 -15.10 7.75 -8.37
CA ASP A 120 -16.17 8.07 -9.32
C ASP A 120 -15.65 8.71 -10.62
N GLU A 121 -14.43 9.23 -10.61
CA GLU A 121 -13.74 9.75 -11.81
C GLU A 121 -13.11 8.65 -12.67
N LEU A 122 -13.11 7.40 -12.18
CA LEU A 122 -12.60 6.27 -12.97
C LEU A 122 -13.55 5.88 -14.09
N GLU A 123 -12.96 5.46 -15.20
CA GLU A 123 -13.69 4.75 -16.27
C GLU A 123 -14.43 3.54 -15.68
N ILE A 124 -15.68 3.35 -16.08
CA ILE A 124 -16.56 2.29 -15.53
C ILE A 124 -15.91 0.90 -15.59
N SER A 125 -15.26 0.59 -16.70
CA SER A 125 -14.58 -0.71 -16.88
C SER A 125 -13.40 -0.91 -15.95
N LEU A 126 -12.67 0.14 -15.57
CA LEU A 126 -11.60 0.10 -14.58
C LEU A 126 -12.16 0.06 -13.17
N LYS A 127 -13.17 0.86 -12.88
CA LYS A 127 -13.82 0.91 -11.57
C LYS A 127 -14.31 -0.47 -11.12
N ALA A 128 -15.00 -1.20 -11.98
CA ALA A 128 -15.50 -2.53 -11.70
C ALA A 128 -14.47 -3.66 -11.92
N GLY A 129 -13.55 -3.47 -12.86
CA GLY A 129 -12.63 -4.51 -13.32
C GLY A 129 -11.34 -4.65 -12.51
N TYR A 130 -10.95 -3.64 -11.74
CA TYR A 130 -9.69 -3.60 -11.02
C TYR A 130 -9.90 -3.47 -9.51
N ARG A 131 -8.95 -3.95 -8.71
CA ARG A 131 -9.06 -3.89 -7.25
C ARG A 131 -8.34 -2.64 -6.73
N TRP A 132 -9.09 -1.55 -6.61
CA TRP A 132 -8.58 -0.23 -6.23
C TRP A 132 -8.38 -0.01 -4.74
N ALA A 133 -8.95 -0.87 -3.91
CA ALA A 133 -8.77 -0.85 -2.47
C ALA A 133 -8.99 -2.25 -1.89
N GLY A 134 -8.51 -2.49 -0.67
CA GLY A 134 -8.64 -3.77 0.01
C GLY A 134 -8.07 -3.77 1.42
N SER A 135 -8.26 -4.89 2.12
CA SER A 135 -7.83 -5.11 3.52
C SER A 135 -6.42 -5.71 3.64
N TRP A 136 -5.54 -5.39 2.70
CA TRP A 136 -4.25 -6.09 2.55
C TRP A 136 -3.35 -6.11 3.80
N GLY A 137 -3.36 -5.02 4.59
CA GLY A 137 -2.54 -4.88 5.79
C GLY A 137 -3.20 -5.35 7.09
N GLU A 138 -4.43 -5.85 7.05
CA GLU A 138 -5.20 -6.18 8.26
C GLU A 138 -4.50 -7.24 9.12
N ALA A 139 -4.10 -8.36 8.52
CA ALA A 139 -3.38 -9.42 9.24
C ALA A 139 -2.04 -8.90 9.79
N LEU A 140 -1.33 -8.09 9.01
CA LEU A 140 -0.06 -7.49 9.41
C LEU A 140 -0.22 -6.61 10.66
N ILE A 141 -1.22 -5.73 10.69
CA ILE A 141 -1.50 -4.88 11.86
C ILE A 141 -1.89 -5.71 13.07
N LYS A 142 -2.74 -6.71 12.90
CA LYS A 142 -3.16 -7.60 14.00
C LYS A 142 -1.99 -8.40 14.58
N GLU A 143 -1.06 -8.84 13.76
CA GLU A 143 0.15 -9.54 14.23
C GLU A 143 1.15 -8.57 14.87
N SER A 144 1.42 -7.43 14.24
CA SER A 144 2.37 -6.44 14.76
C SER A 144 1.93 -5.83 16.10
N SER A 145 0.63 -5.74 16.34
CA SER A 145 0.08 -5.23 17.61
C SER A 145 0.40 -6.12 18.82
N LYS A 146 0.73 -7.39 18.59
CA LYS A 146 1.18 -8.33 19.64
C LYS A 146 2.63 -8.08 20.08
N ILE A 147 3.38 -7.31 19.30
CA ILE A 147 4.79 -6.98 19.57
C ILE A 147 4.82 -5.58 20.16
N SER A 148 5.32 -5.45 21.40
CA SER A 148 5.44 -4.13 22.02
C SER A 148 6.36 -3.22 21.21
N LYS A 149 6.08 -1.92 21.20
CA LYS A 149 6.90 -0.95 20.45
C LYS A 149 8.38 -0.98 20.89
N ASP A 150 8.63 -1.25 22.16
CA ASP A 150 10.00 -1.37 22.71
C ASP A 150 10.75 -2.62 22.19
N GLN A 151 10.04 -3.60 21.65
CA GLN A 151 10.62 -4.82 21.06
C GLN A 151 10.81 -4.71 19.53
N ARG A 152 10.40 -3.60 18.94
CA ARG A 152 10.50 -3.36 17.49
C ARG A 152 11.89 -2.88 17.03
N PHE A 153 12.75 -2.53 17.98
CA PHE A 153 14.08 -1.98 17.72
C PHE A 153 15.21 -2.83 18.30
#